data_b844d7fea8e80dc12b360f72a903c025
#
_entry.id   b844d7fea8e80dc12b360f72a903c025
#
_cell.length_a   1.000
_cell.length_b   1.000
_cell.length_c   1.000
_cell.angle_alpha   90.00
_cell.angle_beta   90.00
_cell.angle_gamma   90.00
#
_symmetry.space_group_name_H-M   'P 1'
#
loop_
_entity.id
_entity.type
_entity.pdbx_description
1 polymer ?
#
loop_
_entity_poly.entity_id
_entity_poly.type
_entity_poly.pdbx_seq_one_letter_code
_entity_poly.pdbx_strand_id
1 'polypeptide(L)'
;LNLNAELADGSVLEGQSRITRSRGIRRVWLSPASVAASKEAVEALRDADLIVLGPGSLYTSLLPSLLVPGIRAALEGARGLRVYVANVATQLGETEGYTLSEHVAALSAHEGGHLVDVVLANDDHTARVPSGYPAAPVRIDLLENDARPRLELAAVVDPSNAHRHDPQRLTQALVRLLDEQPQARPVAPVRSA
;
A
#
# COMPACT_ATOMS: atom_id res chain seq x y z
N LEU A 1 -11.73 18.38 -3.78
CA LEU A 1 -11.71 17.06 -3.17
C LEU A 1 -11.08 17.13 -1.81
N ASN A 2 -11.82 16.75 -0.76
CA ASN A 2 -11.34 16.77 0.62
C ASN A 2 -11.21 15.34 1.16
N LEU A 3 -10.09 15.08 1.86
CA LEU A 3 -9.92 13.87 2.66
C LEU A 3 -10.50 14.14 4.05
N ASN A 4 -11.33 13.22 4.52
CA ASN A 4 -11.93 13.24 5.86
C ASN A 4 -11.49 12.00 6.63
N ALA A 5 -11.42 12.10 7.95
CA ALA A 5 -11.12 11.00 8.83
C ALA A 5 -12.04 11.00 10.05
N GLU A 6 -12.46 9.81 10.47
CA GLU A 6 -13.07 9.55 11.76
C GLU A 6 -12.01 9.00 12.70
N LEU A 7 -11.90 9.57 13.88
CA LEU A 7 -10.98 9.14 14.93
C LEU A 7 -11.64 8.16 15.90
N ALA A 8 -10.83 7.53 16.74
CA ALA A 8 -11.29 6.54 17.73
C ALA A 8 -12.28 7.12 18.76
N ASP A 9 -12.23 8.42 19.03
CA ASP A 9 -13.15 9.14 19.92
C ASP A 9 -14.45 9.57 19.23
N GLY A 10 -14.62 9.24 17.94
CA GLY A 10 -15.77 9.61 17.13
C GLY A 10 -15.70 11.02 16.51
N SER A 11 -14.66 11.78 16.78
CA SER A 11 -14.46 13.09 16.14
C SER A 11 -14.13 12.95 14.66
N VAL A 12 -14.50 13.94 13.86
CA VAL A 12 -14.26 14.00 12.42
C VAL A 12 -13.32 15.14 12.09
N LEU A 13 -12.29 14.82 11.31
CA LEU A 13 -11.33 15.78 10.79
C LEU A 13 -11.45 15.90 9.27
N GLU A 14 -11.26 17.11 8.77
CA GLU A 14 -11.21 17.41 7.35
C GLU A 14 -9.82 17.98 6.99
N GLY A 15 -9.27 17.47 5.88
CA GLY A 15 -8.02 17.91 5.28
C GLY A 15 -6.79 17.10 5.73
N GLN A 16 -6.01 16.69 4.73
CA GLN A 16 -4.84 15.84 4.90
C GLN A 16 -3.89 16.33 6.00
N SER A 17 -3.54 17.62 6.01
CA SER A 17 -2.58 18.17 6.99
C SER A 17 -3.06 18.09 8.44
N ARG A 18 -4.36 18.09 8.69
CA ARG A 18 -4.93 17.93 10.04
C ARG A 18 -4.93 16.45 10.43
N ILE A 19 -5.29 15.59 9.48
CA ILE A 19 -5.34 14.14 9.67
C ILE A 19 -3.94 13.60 9.98
N THR A 20 -2.90 14.00 9.22
CA THR A 20 -1.51 13.59 9.47
C THR A 20 -1.00 13.92 10.87
N ARG A 21 -1.57 14.92 11.53
CA ARG A 21 -1.20 15.34 12.90
C ARG A 21 -2.12 14.77 13.98
N SER A 22 -3.13 14.00 13.59
CA SER A 22 -4.06 13.38 14.53
C SER A 22 -3.55 12.03 15.02
N ARG A 23 -4.33 11.37 15.88
CA ARG A 23 -4.05 10.00 16.36
C ARG A 23 -5.34 9.19 16.38
N GLY A 24 -5.19 7.87 16.24
CA GLY A 24 -6.31 6.96 16.34
C GLY A 24 -7.28 7.05 15.17
N ILE A 25 -6.78 7.14 13.95
CA ILE A 25 -7.61 7.13 12.74
C ILE A 25 -8.29 5.77 12.63
N ARG A 26 -9.63 5.76 12.57
CA ARG A 26 -10.44 4.56 12.35
C ARG A 26 -10.72 4.31 10.89
N ARG A 27 -11.08 5.36 10.16
CA ARG A 27 -11.38 5.31 8.73
C ARG A 27 -11.20 6.66 8.08
N VAL A 28 -10.98 6.63 6.78
CA VAL A 28 -10.92 7.81 5.92
C VAL A 28 -11.90 7.70 4.77
N TRP A 29 -12.34 8.83 4.24
CA TRP A 29 -13.18 8.90 3.04
C TRP A 29 -12.96 10.20 2.29
N LEU A 30 -13.36 10.21 1.02
CA LEU A 30 -13.30 11.40 0.15
C LEU A 30 -14.65 12.13 0.14
N SER A 31 -14.62 13.46 0.06
CA SER A 31 -15.78 14.29 -0.16
C SER A 31 -15.52 15.26 -1.32
N PRO A 32 -16.36 15.24 -2.38
CA PRO A 32 -17.46 14.31 -2.64
C PRO A 32 -16.94 12.87 -2.91
N ALA A 33 -17.76 11.85 -2.57
CA ALA A 33 -17.41 10.44 -2.76
C ALA A 33 -17.36 10.04 -4.25
N SER A 34 -18.04 10.76 -5.11
CA SER A 34 -18.18 10.47 -6.54
C SER A 34 -17.14 11.20 -7.40
N VAL A 35 -15.89 11.25 -6.94
CA VAL A 35 -14.81 11.85 -7.75
C VAL A 35 -14.44 10.92 -8.91
N ALA A 36 -14.30 11.49 -10.11
CA ALA A 36 -13.86 10.73 -11.28
C ALA A 36 -12.34 10.53 -11.26
N ALA A 37 -11.90 9.31 -11.59
CA ALA A 37 -10.50 9.06 -11.91
C ALA A 37 -10.12 9.69 -13.25
N SER A 38 -8.86 10.09 -13.42
CA SER A 38 -8.39 10.48 -14.73
C SER A 38 -8.34 9.27 -15.67
N LYS A 39 -8.64 9.51 -16.95
CA LYS A 39 -8.65 8.46 -17.97
C LYS A 39 -7.27 7.82 -18.12
N GLU A 40 -6.24 8.66 -18.11
CA GLU A 40 -4.83 8.25 -18.24
C GLU A 40 -4.40 7.35 -17.07
N ALA A 41 -4.83 7.65 -15.83
CA ALA A 41 -4.53 6.82 -14.67
C ALA A 41 -5.22 5.44 -14.77
N VAL A 42 -6.47 5.41 -15.22
CA VAL A 42 -7.22 4.16 -15.43
C VAL A 42 -6.57 3.30 -16.52
N GLU A 43 -6.17 3.90 -17.64
CA GLU A 43 -5.48 3.22 -18.75
C GLU A 43 -4.13 2.69 -18.28
N ALA A 44 -3.32 3.52 -17.62
CA ALA A 44 -2.01 3.10 -17.09
C ALA A 44 -2.11 1.90 -16.13
N LEU A 45 -3.11 1.89 -15.24
CA LEU A 45 -3.32 0.77 -14.32
C LEU A 45 -3.74 -0.52 -15.04
N ARG A 46 -4.51 -0.43 -16.12
CA ARG A 46 -4.95 -1.59 -16.91
C ARG A 46 -3.82 -2.22 -17.72
N ASP A 47 -2.90 -1.39 -18.21
CA ASP A 47 -1.82 -1.79 -19.11
C ASP A 47 -0.51 -2.13 -18.38
N ALA A 48 -0.42 -1.84 -17.08
CA ALA A 48 0.77 -2.10 -16.28
C ALA A 48 1.01 -3.60 -16.06
N ASP A 49 2.26 -4.03 -16.17
CA ASP A 49 2.71 -5.37 -15.76
C ASP A 49 2.94 -5.47 -14.26
N LEU A 50 3.32 -4.34 -13.63
CA LEU A 50 3.54 -4.20 -12.20
C LEU A 50 2.85 -2.94 -11.68
N ILE A 51 2.04 -3.10 -10.64
CA ILE A 51 1.38 -2.01 -9.94
C ILE A 51 1.89 -1.99 -8.50
N VAL A 52 2.49 -0.87 -8.11
CA VAL A 52 3.07 -0.70 -6.78
C VAL A 52 2.20 0.24 -5.94
N LEU A 53 1.69 -0.29 -4.83
CA LEU A 53 0.94 0.46 -3.85
C LEU A 53 1.88 0.86 -2.71
N GLY A 54 2.24 2.13 -2.63
CA GLY A 54 3.22 2.64 -1.66
C GLY A 54 4.67 2.59 -2.19
N PRO A 55 5.69 2.74 -1.30
CA PRO A 55 5.53 3.11 0.11
C PRO A 55 5.00 4.53 0.31
N GLY A 56 4.35 4.75 1.44
CA GLY A 56 3.79 6.06 1.79
C GLY A 56 2.88 6.00 3.00
N SER A 57 2.43 7.17 3.46
CA SER A 57 1.47 7.27 4.56
C SER A 57 0.19 6.52 4.23
N LEU A 58 -0.19 5.58 5.09
CA LEU A 58 -1.32 4.68 4.83
C LEU A 58 -2.62 5.45 4.63
N TYR A 59 -2.98 6.28 5.61
CA TYR A 59 -4.28 6.98 5.63
C TYR A 59 -4.31 8.27 4.81
N THR A 60 -3.17 8.94 4.66
CA THR A 60 -3.14 10.28 4.04
C THR A 60 -2.55 10.29 2.63
N SER A 61 -1.94 9.18 2.18
CA SER A 61 -1.39 9.08 0.82
C SER A 61 -1.94 7.89 0.05
N LEU A 62 -1.83 6.68 0.59
CA LEU A 62 -2.20 5.46 -0.13
C LEU A 62 -3.72 5.30 -0.24
N LEU A 63 -4.42 5.23 0.89
CA LEU A 63 -5.86 5.04 0.92
C LEU A 63 -6.64 6.09 0.13
N PRO A 64 -6.32 7.40 0.16
CA PRO A 64 -7.04 8.38 -0.65
C PRO A 64 -7.07 8.08 -2.14
N SER A 65 -5.98 7.53 -2.69
CA SER A 65 -5.94 7.13 -4.10
C SER A 65 -6.85 5.93 -4.38
N LEU A 66 -6.90 4.96 -3.47
CA LEU A 66 -7.72 3.75 -3.60
C LEU A 66 -9.21 4.01 -3.36
N LEU A 67 -9.55 5.08 -2.63
CA LEU A 67 -10.92 5.51 -2.40
C LEU A 67 -11.58 6.15 -3.65
N VAL A 68 -10.82 6.44 -4.71
CA VAL A 68 -11.37 6.91 -5.99
C VAL A 68 -11.99 5.73 -6.74
N PRO A 69 -13.32 5.72 -6.99
CA PRO A 69 -14.00 4.52 -7.51
C PRO A 69 -13.42 4.01 -8.85
N GLY A 70 -13.02 4.91 -9.75
CA GLY A 70 -12.43 4.54 -11.04
C GLY A 70 -11.03 3.94 -10.92
N ILE A 71 -10.21 4.39 -9.95
CA ILE A 71 -8.89 3.80 -9.65
C ILE A 71 -9.08 2.40 -9.07
N ARG A 72 -9.97 2.26 -8.11
CA ARG A 72 -10.28 0.96 -7.52
C ARG A 72 -10.74 -0.05 -8.56
N ALA A 73 -11.72 0.31 -9.39
CA ALA A 73 -12.22 -0.57 -10.45
C ALA A 73 -11.13 -0.95 -11.48
N ALA A 74 -10.20 -0.02 -11.77
CA ALA A 74 -9.06 -0.30 -12.64
C ALA A 74 -8.10 -1.30 -12.00
N LEU A 75 -7.81 -1.18 -10.70
CA LEU A 75 -6.97 -2.12 -9.94
C LEU A 75 -7.60 -3.52 -9.86
N GLU A 76 -8.91 -3.60 -9.59
CA GLU A 76 -9.65 -4.88 -9.57
C GLU A 76 -9.58 -5.62 -10.91
N GLY A 77 -9.62 -4.87 -12.02
CA GLY A 77 -9.54 -5.41 -13.38
C GLY A 77 -8.12 -5.51 -13.96
N ALA A 78 -7.10 -5.08 -13.23
CA ALA A 78 -5.72 -5.10 -13.71
C ALA A 78 -5.19 -6.53 -13.85
N ARG A 79 -4.37 -6.77 -14.88
CA ARG A 79 -3.72 -8.05 -15.13
C ARG A 79 -2.33 -8.13 -14.51
N GLY A 80 -1.71 -6.99 -14.28
CA GLY A 80 -0.38 -6.89 -13.70
C GLY A 80 -0.34 -7.29 -12.23
N LEU A 81 0.86 -7.61 -11.77
CA LEU A 81 1.12 -7.93 -10.37
C LEU A 81 0.90 -6.69 -9.49
N ARG A 82 0.06 -6.82 -8.46
CA ARG A 82 -0.22 -5.74 -7.50
C ARG A 82 0.55 -5.97 -6.20
N VAL A 83 1.55 -5.13 -5.96
CA VAL A 83 2.44 -5.23 -4.80
C VAL A 83 2.19 -4.08 -3.83
N TYR A 84 1.78 -4.40 -2.62
CA TYR A 84 1.80 -3.43 -1.52
C TYR A 84 3.18 -3.42 -0.88
N VAL A 85 3.86 -2.29 -0.93
CA VAL A 85 5.13 -2.05 -0.23
C VAL A 85 4.81 -1.51 1.15
N ALA A 86 4.95 -2.36 2.17
CA ALA A 86 4.70 -1.97 3.54
C ALA A 86 5.77 -0.98 4.04
N ASN A 87 5.37 -0.02 4.85
CA ASN A 87 6.30 0.90 5.47
C ASN A 87 7.32 0.14 6.34
N VAL A 88 8.59 0.52 6.29
CA VAL A 88 9.64 -0.08 7.14
C VAL A 88 9.50 0.34 8.61
N ALA A 89 8.87 1.49 8.87
CA ALA A 89 8.64 2.01 10.20
C ALA A 89 7.22 2.57 10.34
N THR A 90 6.69 2.54 11.57
CA THR A 90 5.41 3.13 11.93
C THR A 90 5.46 4.65 11.80
N GLN A 91 4.31 5.28 11.57
CA GLN A 91 4.16 6.72 11.51
C GLN A 91 3.41 7.25 12.73
N LEU A 92 4.03 8.18 13.44
CA LEU A 92 3.38 8.87 14.55
C LEU A 92 2.07 9.52 14.08
N GLY A 93 1.00 9.22 14.78
CA GLY A 93 -0.33 9.73 14.49
C GLY A 93 -1.15 8.87 13.55
N GLU A 94 -0.56 8.27 12.52
CA GLU A 94 -1.28 7.44 11.55
C GLU A 94 -1.26 5.94 11.88
N THR A 95 -0.06 5.36 11.98
CA THR A 95 0.13 3.92 12.17
C THR A 95 1.00 3.62 13.39
N GLU A 96 0.95 4.49 14.41
CA GLU A 96 1.70 4.30 15.65
C GLU A 96 1.36 2.96 16.32
N GLY A 97 2.38 2.11 16.47
CA GLY A 97 2.24 0.78 17.07
C GLY A 97 1.68 -0.30 16.13
N TYR A 98 1.33 0.03 14.89
CA TYR A 98 0.81 -0.96 13.94
C TYR A 98 1.82 -2.04 13.61
N THR A 99 1.32 -3.25 13.56
CA THR A 99 2.00 -4.40 12.96
C THR A 99 1.75 -4.47 11.46
N LEU A 100 2.41 -5.39 10.77
CA LEU A 100 2.17 -5.62 9.34
C LEU A 100 0.72 -6.07 9.08
N SER A 101 0.19 -6.96 9.92
CA SER A 101 -1.20 -7.42 9.81
C SER A 101 -2.21 -6.27 9.97
N GLU A 102 -1.96 -5.33 10.87
CA GLU A 102 -2.82 -4.16 11.06
C GLU A 102 -2.76 -3.19 9.88
N HIS A 103 -1.60 -3.01 9.23
CA HIS A 103 -1.51 -2.27 7.97
C HIS A 103 -2.35 -2.91 6.86
N VAL A 104 -2.23 -4.23 6.69
CA VAL A 104 -2.99 -4.99 5.68
C VAL A 104 -4.49 -4.98 6.00
N ALA A 105 -4.85 -5.13 7.27
CA ALA A 105 -6.25 -5.06 7.70
C ALA A 105 -6.87 -3.68 7.44
N ALA A 106 -6.14 -2.60 7.75
CA ALA A 106 -6.61 -1.23 7.46
C ALA A 106 -6.78 -0.98 5.96
N LEU A 107 -5.85 -1.49 5.13
CA LEU A 107 -5.97 -1.44 3.67
C LEU A 107 -7.24 -2.18 3.22
N SER A 108 -7.40 -3.43 3.61
CA SER A 108 -8.55 -4.28 3.24
C SER A 108 -9.90 -3.72 3.71
N ALA A 109 -9.95 -3.11 4.89
CA ALA A 109 -11.17 -2.51 5.43
C ALA A 109 -11.69 -1.33 4.59
N HIS A 110 -10.79 -0.59 3.93
CA HIS A 110 -11.14 0.53 3.07
C HIS A 110 -11.39 0.14 1.61
N GLU A 111 -10.81 -0.99 1.18
CA GLU A 111 -10.89 -1.47 -0.20
C GLU A 111 -12.12 -2.34 -0.47
N GLY A 112 -12.60 -3.07 0.53
CA GLY A 112 -13.73 -4.00 0.39
C GLY A 112 -13.46 -5.19 -0.53
N GLY A 113 -12.19 -5.52 -0.80
CA GLY A 113 -11.78 -6.62 -1.68
C GLY A 113 -10.29 -6.89 -1.68
N HIS A 114 -9.84 -7.82 -2.53
CA HIS A 114 -8.43 -8.20 -2.67
C HIS A 114 -7.76 -7.37 -3.78
N LEU A 115 -7.31 -6.14 -3.46
CA LEU A 115 -6.58 -5.29 -4.42
C LEU A 115 -5.08 -5.57 -4.47
N VAL A 116 -4.56 -6.45 -3.62
CA VAL A 116 -3.13 -6.73 -3.45
C VAL A 116 -2.88 -8.23 -3.64
N ASP A 117 -1.90 -8.58 -4.46
CA ASP A 117 -1.45 -9.95 -4.68
C ASP A 117 -0.29 -10.32 -3.75
N VAL A 118 0.62 -9.36 -3.51
CA VAL A 118 1.83 -9.52 -2.69
C VAL A 118 1.97 -8.35 -1.73
N VAL A 119 2.32 -8.65 -0.48
CA VAL A 119 2.81 -7.69 0.51
C VAL A 119 4.31 -7.82 0.59
N LEU A 120 5.05 -6.80 0.16
CA LEU A 120 6.51 -6.74 0.32
C LEU A 120 6.83 -6.03 1.63
N ALA A 121 7.48 -6.74 2.55
CA ALA A 121 7.87 -6.22 3.85
C ALA A 121 9.37 -6.36 4.10
N ASN A 122 9.90 -5.47 4.95
CA ASN A 122 11.31 -5.46 5.31
C ASN A 122 11.64 -6.50 6.38
N ASP A 123 12.66 -7.34 6.14
CA ASP A 123 13.19 -8.31 7.09
C ASP A 123 14.56 -7.92 7.69
N ASP A 124 15.15 -6.78 7.27
CA ASP A 124 16.41 -6.28 7.83
C ASP A 124 16.16 -5.40 9.07
N HIS A 125 16.44 -5.93 10.24
CA HIS A 125 16.29 -5.23 11.52
C HIS A 125 17.61 -4.63 12.03
N THR A 126 18.66 -4.60 11.21
CA THR A 126 19.99 -4.10 11.57
C THR A 126 20.20 -2.61 11.27
N ALA A 127 19.26 -2.00 10.56
CA ALA A 127 19.33 -0.60 10.17
C ALA A 127 19.36 0.34 11.39
N ARG A 128 20.11 1.42 11.27
CA ARG A 128 20.24 2.40 12.33
C ARG A 128 18.94 3.16 12.57
N VAL A 129 18.42 3.09 13.79
CA VAL A 129 17.28 3.90 14.20
C VAL A 129 17.72 5.33 14.50
N PRO A 130 17.23 6.35 13.80
CA PRO A 130 17.53 7.74 14.09
C PRO A 130 17.05 8.15 15.49
N SER A 131 17.86 8.88 16.23
CA SER A 131 17.47 9.42 17.53
C SER A 131 16.46 10.55 17.37
N GLY A 132 15.49 10.64 18.31
CA GLY A 132 14.57 11.77 18.42
C GLY A 132 13.33 11.73 17.54
N TYR A 133 13.11 10.66 16.75
CA TYR A 133 11.87 10.46 16.01
C TYR A 133 11.11 9.23 16.57
N PRO A 134 9.87 9.40 17.02
CA PRO A 134 9.12 8.35 17.71
C PRO A 134 8.47 7.37 16.70
N ALA A 135 9.25 6.78 15.82
CA ALA A 135 8.83 5.70 14.95
C ALA A 135 9.56 4.42 15.34
N ALA A 136 8.88 3.29 15.23
CA ALA A 136 9.43 1.98 15.45
C ALA A 136 9.41 1.16 14.15
N PRO A 137 10.33 0.22 13.95
CA PRO A 137 10.23 -0.73 12.86
C PRO A 137 8.87 -1.44 12.87
N VAL A 138 8.26 -1.63 11.70
CA VAL A 138 7.01 -2.38 11.59
C VAL A 138 7.29 -3.84 11.94
N ARG A 139 6.58 -4.36 12.93
CA ARG A 139 6.71 -5.76 13.35
C ARG A 139 5.97 -6.66 12.37
N ILE A 140 6.66 -7.69 11.88
CA ILE A 140 6.08 -8.71 11.02
C ILE A 140 5.37 -9.74 11.91
N ASP A 141 4.07 -9.86 11.75
CA ASP A 141 3.20 -10.80 12.45
C ASP A 141 2.27 -11.56 11.50
N LEU A 142 2.42 -11.35 10.17
CA LEU A 142 1.81 -12.18 9.14
C LEU A 142 2.66 -13.45 8.97
N LEU A 143 1.97 -14.59 8.83
CA LEU A 143 2.63 -15.84 8.50
C LEU A 143 2.69 -16.01 6.99
N GLU A 144 3.81 -16.55 6.51
CA GLU A 144 3.91 -17.05 5.15
C GLU A 144 2.93 -18.24 5.02
N ASN A 145 1.88 -18.05 4.24
CA ASN A 145 0.93 -19.10 3.95
C ASN A 145 0.43 -18.91 2.50
N ASP A 146 -0.29 -19.91 1.97
CA ASP A 146 -0.87 -19.83 0.62
C ASP A 146 -2.05 -18.86 0.50
N ALA A 147 -2.36 -18.10 1.53
CA ALA A 147 -3.42 -17.10 1.51
C ALA A 147 -2.99 -15.85 0.73
N ARG A 148 -3.96 -15.18 0.15
CA ARG A 148 -3.72 -13.86 -0.48
C ARG A 148 -4.03 -12.74 0.52
N PRO A 149 -3.24 -11.67 0.50
CA PRO A 149 -2.00 -11.46 -0.27
C PRO A 149 -0.84 -12.32 0.23
N ARG A 150 0.02 -12.79 -0.70
CA ARG A 150 1.27 -13.49 -0.38
C ARG A 150 2.23 -12.54 0.33
N LEU A 151 2.86 -12.99 1.40
CA LEU A 151 3.94 -12.25 2.06
C LEU A 151 5.27 -12.50 1.34
N GLU A 152 5.98 -11.43 1.04
CA GLU A 152 7.36 -11.47 0.53
C GLU A 152 8.26 -10.64 1.46
N LEU A 153 9.35 -11.25 1.91
CA LEU A 153 10.30 -10.63 2.81
C LEU A 153 11.58 -10.28 2.05
N ALA A 154 12.07 -9.06 2.21
CA ALA A 154 13.33 -8.62 1.63
C ALA A 154 13.94 -7.47 2.43
N ALA A 155 15.27 -7.38 2.42
CA ALA A 155 16.03 -6.30 3.06
C ALA A 155 15.89 -5.01 2.24
N VAL A 156 14.78 -4.29 2.41
CA VAL A 156 14.45 -3.07 1.64
C VAL A 156 14.67 -1.77 2.42
N VAL A 157 15.08 -1.85 3.68
CA VAL A 157 15.37 -0.68 4.52
C VAL A 157 16.71 -0.05 4.15
N ASP A 158 16.83 1.28 4.30
CA ASP A 158 18.09 2.01 4.25
C ASP A 158 18.92 1.68 5.51
N PRO A 159 20.11 1.08 5.38
CA PRO A 159 20.94 0.70 6.52
C PRO A 159 21.33 1.88 7.44
N SER A 160 21.39 3.08 6.87
CA SER A 160 21.73 4.30 7.60
C SER A 160 20.51 4.94 8.31
N ASN A 161 19.29 4.54 7.92
CA ASN A 161 18.06 5.14 8.42
C ASN A 161 16.88 4.15 8.39
N ALA A 162 16.59 3.53 9.53
CA ALA A 162 15.51 2.55 9.68
C ALA A 162 14.10 3.09 9.37
N HIS A 163 13.93 4.39 9.12
CA HIS A 163 12.64 5.00 8.77
C HIS A 163 12.44 5.16 7.25
N ARG A 164 13.36 4.69 6.43
CA ARG A 164 13.33 4.86 4.97
C ARG A 164 13.62 3.56 4.25
N HIS A 165 13.04 3.43 3.07
CA HIS A 165 13.44 2.41 2.13
C HIS A 165 14.74 2.82 1.42
N ASP A 166 15.58 1.84 1.14
CA ASP A 166 16.68 1.98 0.20
C ASP A 166 16.12 1.85 -1.22
N PRO A 167 16.26 2.86 -2.09
CA PRO A 167 15.69 2.83 -3.43
C PRO A 167 16.22 1.69 -4.30
N GLN A 168 17.50 1.35 -4.17
CA GLN A 168 18.10 0.29 -4.98
C GLN A 168 17.63 -1.09 -4.54
N ARG A 169 17.64 -1.36 -3.23
CA ARG A 169 17.16 -2.62 -2.66
C ARG A 169 15.68 -2.84 -2.95
N LEU A 170 14.85 -1.78 -2.80
CA LEU A 170 13.43 -1.83 -3.12
C LEU A 170 13.21 -2.13 -4.60
N THR A 171 13.91 -1.43 -5.50
CA THR A 171 13.81 -1.69 -6.94
C THR A 171 14.18 -3.12 -7.28
N GLN A 172 15.28 -3.65 -6.72
CA GLN A 172 15.71 -5.03 -6.95
C GLN A 172 14.65 -6.05 -6.49
N ALA A 173 14.04 -5.82 -5.32
CA ALA A 173 12.96 -6.68 -4.82
C ALA A 173 11.74 -6.65 -5.73
N LEU A 174 11.32 -5.48 -6.21
CA LEU A 174 10.18 -5.34 -7.12
C LEU A 174 10.42 -5.97 -8.49
N VAL A 175 11.62 -5.80 -9.06
CA VAL A 175 11.99 -6.43 -10.34
C VAL A 175 12.01 -7.95 -10.20
N ARG A 176 12.60 -8.49 -9.13
CA ARG A 176 12.57 -9.93 -8.85
C ARG A 176 11.13 -10.46 -8.79
N LEU A 177 10.23 -9.77 -8.08
CA LEU A 177 8.82 -10.17 -8.00
C LEU A 177 8.13 -10.17 -9.36
N LEU A 178 8.47 -9.24 -10.24
CA LEU A 178 7.95 -9.19 -11.60
C LEU A 178 8.47 -10.36 -12.45
N ASP A 179 9.78 -10.63 -12.36
CA ASP A 179 10.43 -11.70 -13.13
C ASP A 179 9.96 -13.12 -12.72
N GLU A 180 9.59 -13.29 -11.45
CA GLU A 180 9.07 -14.54 -10.90
C GLU A 180 7.60 -14.81 -11.28
N GLN A 181 6.90 -13.83 -11.87
CA GLN A 181 5.53 -14.08 -12.33
C GLN A 181 5.53 -15.07 -13.49
N PRO A 182 4.66 -16.09 -13.47
CA PRO A 182 4.43 -16.90 -14.65
C PRO A 182 3.98 -15.97 -15.78
N GLN A 183 4.77 -15.88 -16.85
CA GLN A 183 4.39 -15.09 -18.02
C GLN A 183 2.95 -15.43 -18.39
N ALA A 184 2.06 -14.45 -18.43
CA ALA A 184 0.68 -14.63 -18.83
C ALA A 184 0.69 -15.34 -20.19
N ARG A 185 0.10 -16.54 -20.27
CA ARG A 185 0.00 -17.29 -21.52
C ARG A 185 -0.59 -16.37 -22.59
N PRO A 186 0.03 -16.27 -23.77
CA PRO A 186 -0.54 -15.47 -24.85
C PRO A 186 -1.98 -15.93 -25.09
N VAL A 187 -2.90 -15.00 -25.07
CA VAL A 187 -4.31 -15.25 -25.38
C VAL A 187 -4.34 -15.83 -26.78
N ALA A 188 -4.82 -17.07 -26.90
CA ALA A 188 -5.02 -17.69 -28.21
C ALA A 188 -5.92 -16.76 -29.06
N PRO A 189 -5.59 -16.51 -30.33
CA PRO A 189 -6.40 -15.66 -31.18
C PRO A 189 -7.81 -16.20 -31.26
N VAL A 190 -8.79 -15.35 -31.00
CA VAL A 190 -10.21 -15.65 -31.18
C VAL A 190 -10.40 -16.03 -32.65
N ARG A 191 -10.68 -17.29 -32.92
CA ARG A 191 -11.07 -17.73 -34.28
C ARG A 191 -12.43 -17.08 -34.57
N SER A 192 -12.40 -16.10 -35.45
CA SER A 192 -13.61 -15.59 -36.09
C SER A 192 -14.25 -16.71 -36.89
N ALA A 193 -15.49 -17.00 -36.55
CA ALA A 193 -16.36 -17.92 -37.33
C ALA A 193 -16.95 -17.18 -38.53
#